data_101bab6794aedd353afbedafd3c98c62
#
_entry.id   101bab6794aedd353afbedafd3c98c62
#
_cell.length_a   1.000
_cell.length_b   1.000
_cell.length_c   1.000
_cell.angle_alpha   90.00
_cell.angle_beta   90.00
_cell.angle_gamma   90.00
#
_symmetry.space_group_name_H-M   'P 1'
#
loop_
_entity.id
_entity.type
_entity.pdbx_description
1 polymer ?
#
loop_
_entity_poly.entity_id
_entity_poly.type
_entity_poly.pdbx_seq_one_letter_code
_entity_poly.pdbx_strand_id
1 'polypeptide(L)'
;MPIWDEIRTSGRNEKFRENYVRIWIRTLGDGHGRTFLDVGAGNMPYRKQINEVGFAYLGHDFGQYTGDNQHPGLQAGNGNWTTSGHDITCDIVELPKNVADFIICTEVLEHVPDPLAALNSISAALKTNGSALVTVPLQSRMHQAPYWFVSGFSPYWFHYHAPLFGLEVIKVIKAGDFVDQTIQEFGLFASILKLGHATQFILRIIAPIMRKLCNKELLESGGLGVYVHLKKQANLGN
;
A
#
# COMPACT_ATOMS: atom_id res chain seq x y z
N MET A 1 19.04 11.84 10.82
CA MET A 1 18.86 10.62 10.03
C MET A 1 17.44 10.62 9.48
N PRO A 2 17.20 10.18 8.24
CA PRO A 2 15.83 10.02 7.75
C PRO A 2 15.09 8.98 8.62
N ILE A 3 13.79 9.21 8.82
CA ILE A 3 12.92 8.31 9.61
C ILE A 3 12.41 7.11 8.78
N TRP A 4 12.99 6.88 7.62
CA TRP A 4 12.65 5.78 6.70
C TRP A 4 13.89 5.17 6.06
N ASP A 5 13.79 3.91 5.66
CA ASP A 5 14.70 3.25 4.74
C ASP A 5 14.25 3.52 3.29
N GLU A 6 15.19 3.72 2.38
CA GLU A 6 14.90 3.91 0.96
C GLU A 6 15.23 2.65 0.16
N ILE A 7 14.31 2.23 -0.70
CA ILE A 7 14.51 1.09 -1.59
C ILE A 7 14.20 1.51 -3.04
N ARG A 8 15.12 1.22 -3.94
CA ARG A 8 14.96 1.51 -5.38
C ARG A 8 14.06 0.48 -6.05
N THR A 9 13.12 0.95 -6.87
CA THR A 9 12.08 0.12 -7.48
C THR A 9 12.23 -0.06 -8.99
N SER A 10 13.18 0.62 -9.62
CA SER A 10 13.34 0.65 -11.08
C SER A 10 12.06 1.10 -11.82
N GLY A 11 11.27 2.00 -11.24
CA GLY A 11 10.08 2.59 -11.84
C GLY A 11 8.88 1.64 -12.01
N ARG A 12 8.79 0.56 -11.23
CA ARG A 12 7.65 -0.37 -11.25
C ARG A 12 7.17 -0.65 -9.82
N ASN A 13 6.37 0.28 -9.29
CA ASN A 13 5.91 0.18 -7.90
C ASN A 13 5.06 -1.07 -7.65
N GLU A 14 4.11 -1.39 -8.52
CA GLU A 14 3.16 -2.50 -8.31
C GLU A 14 3.86 -3.84 -8.06
N LYS A 15 4.73 -4.28 -8.99
CA LYS A 15 5.45 -5.55 -8.83
C LYS A 15 6.40 -5.55 -7.62
N PHE A 16 7.01 -4.40 -7.33
CA PHE A 16 7.88 -4.26 -6.18
C PHE A 16 7.06 -4.39 -4.88
N ARG A 17 5.92 -3.68 -4.78
CA ARG A 17 4.99 -3.74 -3.65
C ARG A 17 4.48 -5.16 -3.43
N GLU A 18 3.95 -5.81 -4.47
CA GLU A 18 3.47 -7.19 -4.35
C GLU A 18 4.54 -8.13 -3.83
N ASN A 19 5.75 -8.06 -4.38
CA ASN A 19 6.87 -8.89 -3.92
C ASN A 19 7.24 -8.59 -2.47
N TYR A 20 7.25 -7.31 -2.09
CA TYR A 20 7.53 -6.89 -0.72
C TYR A 20 6.51 -7.46 0.26
N VAL A 21 5.22 -7.33 -0.03
CA VAL A 21 4.13 -7.89 0.79
C VAL A 21 4.27 -9.41 0.91
N ARG A 22 4.56 -10.11 -0.20
CA ARG A 22 4.76 -11.56 -0.22
C ARG A 22 5.95 -12.01 0.63
N ILE A 23 7.04 -11.25 0.61
CA ILE A 23 8.21 -11.50 1.48
C ILE A 23 7.81 -11.27 2.93
N TRP A 24 7.15 -10.16 3.25
CA TRP A 24 6.72 -9.86 4.62
C TRP A 24 5.84 -10.97 5.20
N ILE A 25 4.82 -11.45 4.46
CA ILE A 25 3.98 -12.57 4.88
C ILE A 25 4.83 -13.80 5.29
N ARG A 26 5.87 -14.13 4.52
CA ARG A 26 6.76 -15.26 4.83
C ARG A 26 7.59 -15.05 6.10
N THR A 27 7.92 -13.81 6.44
CA THR A 27 8.71 -13.49 7.64
C THR A 27 7.92 -13.63 8.94
N LEU A 28 6.58 -13.72 8.88
CA LEU A 28 5.72 -13.83 10.05
C LEU A 28 5.76 -15.21 10.74
N GLY A 29 6.39 -16.19 10.11
CA GLY A 29 6.52 -17.54 10.62
C GLY A 29 5.23 -18.37 10.52
N ASP A 30 5.10 -19.41 11.35
CA ASP A 30 3.96 -20.30 11.33
C ASP A 30 2.64 -19.57 11.64
N GLY A 31 1.66 -19.71 10.74
CA GLY A 31 0.36 -19.05 10.80
C GLY A 31 -0.71 -19.78 11.61
N HIS A 32 -0.47 -21.05 12.03
CA HIS A 32 -1.50 -21.85 12.66
C HIS A 32 -2.10 -21.21 13.93
N GLY A 33 -3.43 -21.17 13.99
CA GLY A 33 -4.17 -20.56 15.08
C GLY A 33 -4.18 -19.02 15.09
N ARG A 34 -3.58 -18.36 14.08
CA ARG A 34 -3.54 -16.92 13.92
C ARG A 34 -4.37 -16.44 12.72
N THR A 35 -5.00 -15.29 12.86
CA THR A 35 -5.86 -14.68 11.86
C THR A 35 -5.13 -13.57 11.11
N PHE A 36 -5.26 -13.59 9.80
CA PHE A 36 -4.70 -12.59 8.90
C PHE A 36 -5.82 -11.87 8.14
N LEU A 37 -5.95 -10.55 8.34
CA LEU A 37 -6.96 -9.72 7.70
C LEU A 37 -6.32 -8.93 6.55
N ASP A 38 -6.90 -9.07 5.36
CA ASP A 38 -6.54 -8.33 4.15
C ASP A 38 -7.61 -7.25 3.93
N VAL A 39 -7.26 -5.99 4.24
CA VAL A 39 -8.14 -4.83 4.21
C VAL A 39 -8.09 -4.17 2.84
N GLY A 40 -9.24 -4.02 2.17
CA GLY A 40 -9.32 -3.60 0.78
C GLY A 40 -8.73 -4.67 -0.14
N ALA A 41 -9.12 -5.93 0.07
CA ALA A 41 -8.51 -7.09 -0.54
C ALA A 41 -8.71 -7.17 -2.08
N GLY A 42 -9.71 -6.48 -2.63
CA GLY A 42 -10.00 -6.47 -4.05
C GLY A 42 -10.06 -7.89 -4.62
N ASN A 43 -9.19 -8.22 -5.55
CA ASN A 43 -9.10 -9.56 -6.15
C ASN A 43 -8.36 -10.60 -5.28
N MET A 44 -8.09 -10.29 -4.01
CA MET A 44 -7.47 -11.18 -3.01
C MET A 44 -6.14 -11.82 -3.46
N PRO A 45 -5.17 -11.07 -3.98
CA PRO A 45 -3.95 -11.62 -4.60
C PRO A 45 -3.04 -12.35 -3.61
N TYR A 46 -3.23 -12.15 -2.32
CA TYR A 46 -2.41 -12.73 -1.25
C TYR A 46 -3.06 -13.93 -0.55
N ARG A 47 -4.37 -14.18 -0.78
CA ARG A 47 -5.15 -15.24 -0.10
C ARG A 47 -4.47 -16.60 -0.12
N LYS A 48 -4.05 -17.03 -1.32
CA LYS A 48 -3.40 -18.34 -1.50
C LYS A 48 -2.14 -18.45 -0.63
N GLN A 49 -1.26 -17.46 -0.69
CA GLN A 49 0.00 -17.48 0.05
C GLN A 49 -0.21 -17.42 1.56
N ILE A 50 -1.16 -16.60 2.03
CA ILE A 50 -1.47 -16.47 3.47
C ILE A 50 -1.96 -17.80 4.02
N ASN A 51 -2.85 -18.50 3.28
CA ASN A 51 -3.32 -19.83 3.65
C ASN A 51 -2.20 -20.89 3.62
N GLU A 52 -1.29 -20.83 2.64
CA GLU A 52 -0.13 -21.74 2.55
C GLU A 52 0.84 -21.61 3.73
N VAL A 53 0.93 -20.42 4.34
CA VAL A 53 1.71 -20.18 5.58
C VAL A 53 0.96 -20.67 6.83
N GLY A 54 -0.32 -21.03 6.70
CA GLY A 54 -1.15 -21.59 7.77
C GLY A 54 -2.03 -20.59 8.49
N PHE A 55 -2.08 -19.32 8.08
CA PHE A 55 -2.98 -18.33 8.67
C PHE A 55 -4.45 -18.57 8.26
N ALA A 56 -5.38 -18.28 9.16
CA ALA A 56 -6.78 -18.10 8.82
C ALA A 56 -6.96 -16.76 8.11
N TYR A 57 -7.17 -16.79 6.79
CA TYR A 57 -7.35 -15.60 5.95
C TYR A 57 -8.76 -15.04 6.11
N LEU A 58 -8.85 -13.73 6.30
CA LEU A 58 -10.08 -12.94 6.20
C LEU A 58 -9.87 -11.83 5.15
N GLY A 59 -10.64 -11.87 4.07
CA GLY A 59 -10.65 -10.81 3.06
C GLY A 59 -11.73 -9.80 3.37
N HIS A 60 -11.37 -8.53 3.46
CA HIS A 60 -12.30 -7.42 3.62
C HIS A 60 -12.25 -6.50 2.40
N ASP A 61 -13.42 -6.08 1.93
CA ASP A 61 -13.56 -5.00 0.94
C ASP A 61 -14.91 -4.29 1.13
N PHE A 62 -15.01 -3.02 0.68
CA PHE A 62 -16.29 -2.31 0.75
C PHE A 62 -17.28 -2.73 -0.37
N GLY A 63 -16.77 -3.41 -1.42
CA GLY A 63 -17.58 -4.07 -2.44
C GLY A 63 -18.32 -3.16 -3.42
N GLN A 64 -17.99 -1.87 -3.51
CA GLN A 64 -18.74 -0.92 -4.33
C GLN A 64 -17.99 -0.45 -5.59
N TYR A 65 -16.66 -0.62 -5.65
CA TYR A 65 -15.87 -0.25 -6.81
C TYR A 65 -15.94 -1.34 -7.88
N THR A 66 -16.49 -1.00 -9.05
CA THR A 66 -16.72 -1.95 -10.16
C THR A 66 -15.58 -1.93 -11.21
N GLY A 67 -14.73 -0.91 -11.17
CA GLY A 67 -13.67 -0.72 -12.19
C GLY A 67 -14.23 -0.29 -13.54
N ASP A 68 -15.47 0.24 -13.59
CA ASP A 68 -16.05 0.74 -14.83
C ASP A 68 -15.38 2.06 -15.28
N ASN A 69 -15.50 2.36 -16.58
CA ASN A 69 -14.89 3.55 -17.18
C ASN A 69 -15.84 4.76 -17.20
N GLN A 70 -16.82 4.84 -16.29
CA GLN A 70 -17.81 5.90 -16.28
C GLN A 70 -17.30 7.20 -15.68
N HIS A 71 -16.19 7.15 -14.94
CA HIS A 71 -15.61 8.30 -14.25
C HIS A 71 -14.25 8.71 -14.86
N PRO A 72 -13.86 10.00 -14.74
CA PRO A 72 -12.56 10.47 -15.24
C PRO A 72 -11.41 9.88 -14.43
N GLY A 73 -10.21 9.89 -15.05
CA GLY A 73 -8.99 9.37 -14.45
C GLY A 73 -8.68 7.93 -14.86
N LEU A 74 -7.62 7.38 -14.30
CA LEU A 74 -7.21 6.00 -14.57
C LEU A 74 -8.14 5.04 -13.81
N GLN A 75 -8.69 4.05 -14.51
CA GLN A 75 -9.53 3.03 -13.88
C GLN A 75 -8.75 1.70 -13.76
N ALA A 76 -8.98 0.97 -12.67
CA ALA A 76 -8.39 -0.33 -12.47
C ALA A 76 -9.33 -1.44 -12.99
N GLY A 77 -8.72 -2.54 -13.46
CA GLY A 77 -9.45 -3.80 -13.68
C GLY A 77 -10.27 -3.93 -14.96
N ASN A 78 -10.32 -2.93 -15.82
CA ASN A 78 -11.10 -3.00 -17.08
C ASN A 78 -12.53 -3.59 -16.88
N GLY A 79 -13.20 -3.25 -15.78
CA GLY A 79 -14.50 -3.80 -15.42
C GLY A 79 -14.49 -5.18 -14.75
N ASN A 80 -13.32 -5.73 -14.46
CA ASN A 80 -13.16 -7.07 -13.85
C ASN A 80 -12.74 -7.01 -12.36
N TRP A 81 -13.13 -5.95 -11.64
CA TRP A 81 -12.86 -5.87 -10.22
C TRP A 81 -13.81 -6.77 -9.44
N THR A 82 -13.26 -7.55 -8.50
CA THR A 82 -14.06 -8.44 -7.66
C THR A 82 -14.77 -7.66 -6.57
N THR A 83 -16.11 -7.71 -6.57
CA THR A 83 -16.97 -7.07 -5.56
C THR A 83 -17.66 -8.08 -4.63
N SER A 84 -17.31 -9.37 -4.74
CA SER A 84 -17.95 -10.45 -3.99
C SER A 84 -16.93 -11.52 -3.60
N GLY A 85 -17.33 -12.38 -2.67
CA GLY A 85 -16.47 -13.48 -2.18
C GLY A 85 -15.51 -13.05 -1.08
N HIS A 86 -15.63 -11.82 -0.57
CA HIS A 86 -14.95 -11.36 0.65
C HIS A 86 -15.64 -11.93 1.89
N ASP A 87 -14.84 -12.18 2.93
CA ASP A 87 -15.35 -12.69 4.20
C ASP A 87 -16.05 -11.59 5.01
N ILE A 88 -15.64 -10.32 4.80
CA ILE A 88 -16.20 -9.13 5.44
C ILE A 88 -16.46 -8.10 4.33
N THR A 89 -17.71 -7.62 4.22
CA THR A 89 -18.07 -6.56 3.28
C THR A 89 -18.71 -5.42 4.04
N CYS A 90 -17.94 -4.34 4.28
CA CYS A 90 -18.39 -3.13 4.99
C CYS A 90 -17.46 -1.96 4.64
N ASP A 91 -17.76 -0.75 5.13
CA ASP A 91 -16.81 0.35 5.12
C ASP A 91 -15.63 0.02 6.06
N ILE A 92 -14.43 0.46 5.70
CA ILE A 92 -13.21 0.24 6.51
C ILE A 92 -13.34 0.77 7.93
N VAL A 93 -14.14 1.80 8.17
CA VAL A 93 -14.36 2.36 9.51
C VAL A 93 -15.24 1.47 10.39
N GLU A 94 -15.90 0.47 9.80
CA GLU A 94 -16.78 -0.51 10.48
C GLU A 94 -16.11 -1.86 10.70
N LEU A 95 -14.79 -1.98 10.49
CA LEU A 95 -14.05 -3.23 10.70
C LEU A 95 -14.32 -3.81 12.10
N PRO A 96 -14.53 -5.12 12.21
CA PRO A 96 -14.71 -5.78 13.50
C PRO A 96 -13.43 -5.64 14.35
N LYS A 97 -13.63 -5.39 15.64
CA LYS A 97 -12.53 -5.12 16.58
C LYS A 97 -11.88 -6.43 17.07
N ASN A 98 -10.56 -6.38 17.32
CA ASN A 98 -9.79 -7.45 17.96
C ASN A 98 -9.90 -8.82 17.26
N VAL A 99 -9.89 -8.83 15.93
CA VAL A 99 -10.10 -10.03 15.11
C VAL A 99 -8.82 -10.57 14.48
N ALA A 100 -7.81 -9.73 14.25
CA ALA A 100 -6.63 -10.10 13.47
C ALA A 100 -5.33 -10.03 14.27
N ASP A 101 -4.49 -11.04 14.10
CA ASP A 101 -3.10 -11.04 14.58
C ASP A 101 -2.21 -10.24 13.62
N PHE A 102 -2.53 -10.30 12.32
CA PHE A 102 -1.85 -9.57 11.27
C PHE A 102 -2.83 -8.91 10.31
N ILE A 103 -2.48 -7.71 9.84
CA ILE A 103 -3.25 -6.97 8.85
C ILE A 103 -2.33 -6.56 7.70
N ILE A 104 -2.81 -6.70 6.46
CA ILE A 104 -2.33 -5.92 5.32
C ILE A 104 -3.41 -4.93 4.88
N CYS A 105 -2.98 -3.73 4.48
CA CYS A 105 -3.82 -2.71 3.87
C CYS A 105 -2.99 -2.06 2.76
N THR A 106 -3.25 -2.47 1.50
CA THR A 106 -2.37 -2.15 0.38
C THR A 106 -3.06 -1.25 -0.63
N GLU A 107 -2.63 0.02 -0.73
CA GLU A 107 -3.19 1.03 -1.64
C GLU A 107 -4.71 1.18 -1.44
N VAL A 108 -5.10 1.50 -0.22
CA VAL A 108 -6.51 1.65 0.18
C VAL A 108 -6.77 3.02 0.79
N LEU A 109 -5.85 3.55 1.61
CA LEU A 109 -6.12 4.77 2.38
C LEU A 109 -6.33 6.00 1.51
N GLU A 110 -5.78 6.04 0.30
CA GLU A 110 -6.01 7.11 -0.68
C GLU A 110 -7.45 7.08 -1.25
N HIS A 111 -8.12 5.94 -1.14
CA HIS A 111 -9.49 5.70 -1.61
C HIS A 111 -10.55 5.84 -0.51
N VAL A 112 -10.14 6.28 0.68
CA VAL A 112 -11.03 6.44 1.83
C VAL A 112 -11.23 7.92 2.13
N PRO A 113 -12.47 8.39 2.33
CA PRO A 113 -12.75 9.81 2.63
C PRO A 113 -12.08 10.31 3.91
N ASP A 114 -12.00 9.45 4.94
CA ASP A 114 -11.35 9.74 6.21
C ASP A 114 -10.26 8.70 6.54
N PRO A 115 -9.03 8.92 6.07
CA PRO A 115 -7.92 7.99 6.32
C PRO A 115 -7.49 7.92 7.79
N LEU A 116 -7.83 8.92 8.62
CA LEU A 116 -7.57 8.86 10.06
C LEU A 116 -8.53 7.89 10.75
N ALA A 117 -9.82 7.97 10.43
CA ALA A 117 -10.80 7.00 10.92
C ALA A 117 -10.48 5.57 10.46
N ALA A 118 -10.01 5.41 9.22
CA ALA A 118 -9.55 4.13 8.69
C ALA A 118 -8.34 3.58 9.47
N LEU A 119 -7.33 4.41 9.76
CA LEU A 119 -6.17 3.99 10.55
C LEU A 119 -6.55 3.59 11.98
N ASN A 120 -7.49 4.33 12.60
CA ASN A 120 -8.04 3.98 13.91
C ASN A 120 -8.77 2.62 13.86
N SER A 121 -9.56 2.37 12.82
CA SER A 121 -10.27 1.10 12.63
C SER A 121 -9.32 -0.07 12.42
N ILE A 122 -8.25 0.11 11.63
CA ILE A 122 -7.16 -0.88 11.48
C ILE A 122 -6.54 -1.18 12.84
N SER A 123 -6.25 -0.16 13.65
CA SER A 123 -5.76 -0.38 15.01
C SER A 123 -6.75 -1.15 15.87
N ALA A 124 -8.04 -0.80 15.84
CA ALA A 124 -9.07 -1.47 16.59
C ALA A 124 -9.24 -2.95 16.17
N ALA A 125 -9.10 -3.26 14.89
CA ALA A 125 -9.20 -4.60 14.34
C ALA A 125 -8.03 -5.52 14.72
N LEU A 126 -6.84 -4.95 14.96
CA LEU A 126 -5.69 -5.70 15.46
C LEU A 126 -5.93 -6.19 16.90
N LYS A 127 -5.54 -7.42 17.17
CA LYS A 127 -5.36 -7.94 18.53
C LYS A 127 -4.18 -7.25 19.20
N THR A 128 -4.11 -7.29 20.53
CA THR A 128 -2.96 -6.80 21.30
C THR A 128 -1.66 -7.45 20.82
N ASN A 129 -0.62 -6.66 20.61
CA ASN A 129 0.65 -7.06 20.01
C ASN A 129 0.57 -7.50 18.53
N GLY A 130 -0.59 -7.38 17.88
CA GLY A 130 -0.75 -7.62 16.47
C GLY A 130 0.03 -6.62 15.62
N SER A 131 0.31 -6.97 14.37
CA SER A 131 1.11 -6.14 13.47
C SER A 131 0.38 -5.89 12.15
N ALA A 132 0.61 -4.71 11.57
CA ALA A 132 0.08 -4.39 10.25
C ALA A 132 1.19 -3.93 9.29
N LEU A 133 1.00 -4.26 8.02
CA LEU A 133 1.72 -3.64 6.91
C LEU A 133 0.73 -2.80 6.11
N VAL A 134 0.94 -1.50 6.12
CA VAL A 134 0.16 -0.55 5.31
C VAL A 134 1.04 -0.04 4.18
N THR A 135 0.54 -0.10 2.94
CA THR A 135 1.20 0.53 1.80
C THR A 135 0.29 1.58 1.20
N VAL A 136 0.88 2.71 0.83
CA VAL A 136 0.19 3.85 0.23
C VAL A 136 1.09 4.50 -0.82
N PRO A 137 0.55 5.21 -1.82
CA PRO A 137 1.36 6.01 -2.70
C PRO A 137 1.99 7.18 -1.91
N LEU A 138 3.27 7.51 -2.22
CA LEU A 138 3.84 8.79 -1.79
C LEU A 138 3.17 9.93 -2.58
N GLN A 139 2.91 9.67 -3.86
CA GLN A 139 2.19 10.57 -4.76
C GLN A 139 1.47 9.74 -5.82
N SER A 140 0.19 10.02 -6.06
CA SER A 140 -0.61 9.36 -7.08
C SER A 140 -1.38 10.34 -7.95
N ARG A 141 -1.65 9.94 -9.18
CA ARG A 141 -2.59 10.61 -10.07
C ARG A 141 -4.01 10.17 -9.73
N MET A 142 -5.00 10.94 -10.18
CA MET A 142 -6.41 10.54 -10.04
C MET A 142 -6.64 9.19 -10.73
N HIS A 143 -7.08 8.22 -9.94
CA HIS A 143 -7.40 6.87 -10.38
C HIS A 143 -8.53 6.29 -9.54
N GLN A 144 -9.20 5.26 -10.05
CA GLN A 144 -10.33 4.59 -9.39
C GLN A 144 -11.44 5.57 -8.93
N ALA A 145 -11.65 6.65 -9.71
CA ALA A 145 -12.72 7.58 -9.41
C ALA A 145 -14.09 6.85 -9.43
N PRO A 146 -15.05 7.25 -8.54
CA PRO A 146 -15.03 8.45 -7.69
C PRO A 146 -14.29 8.27 -6.36
N TYR A 147 -13.71 7.12 -6.08
CA TYR A 147 -13.06 6.77 -4.81
C TYR A 147 -11.57 7.15 -4.82
N TRP A 148 -11.25 8.43 -5.00
CA TRP A 148 -9.90 8.96 -4.90
C TRP A 148 -9.95 10.29 -4.14
N PHE A 149 -9.51 10.27 -2.89
CA PHE A 149 -9.66 11.38 -1.96
C PHE A 149 -8.33 12.00 -1.54
N VAL A 150 -7.24 11.22 -1.58
CA VAL A 150 -5.92 11.67 -1.17
C VAL A 150 -4.89 11.32 -2.25
N SER A 151 -4.10 12.31 -2.68
CA SER A 151 -3.08 12.12 -3.73
C SER A 151 -1.81 11.40 -3.26
N GLY A 152 -1.64 11.19 -1.96
CA GLY A 152 -0.49 10.48 -1.40
C GLY A 152 -0.23 10.77 0.07
N PHE A 153 0.66 9.99 0.68
CA PHE A 153 1.00 10.06 2.10
C PHE A 153 2.50 10.11 2.29
N SER A 154 2.97 11.01 3.14
CA SER A 154 4.37 11.06 3.53
C SER A 154 4.67 10.08 4.68
N PRO A 155 5.93 9.66 4.88
CA PRO A 155 6.35 8.94 6.08
C PRO A 155 5.98 9.65 7.39
N TYR A 156 6.04 10.98 7.40
CA TYR A 156 5.71 11.80 8.57
C TYR A 156 4.25 11.69 8.98
N TRP A 157 3.34 11.48 8.03
CA TRP A 157 1.93 11.28 8.31
C TRP A 157 1.71 10.10 9.27
N PHE A 158 2.37 8.97 9.02
CA PHE A 158 2.27 7.80 9.89
C PHE A 158 2.95 7.99 11.23
N HIS A 159 4.14 8.60 11.26
CA HIS A 159 4.85 8.88 12.51
C HIS A 159 4.06 9.80 13.44
N TYR A 160 3.25 10.71 12.88
CA TYR A 160 2.41 11.61 13.65
C TYR A 160 1.11 10.95 14.09
N HIS A 161 0.41 10.26 13.19
CA HIS A 161 -0.94 9.80 13.45
C HIS A 161 -1.03 8.41 14.07
N ALA A 162 -0.15 7.47 13.73
CA ALA A 162 -0.23 6.10 14.23
C ALA A 162 -0.19 6.01 15.77
N PRO A 163 0.68 6.76 16.48
CA PRO A 163 0.70 6.76 17.95
C PRO A 163 -0.61 7.22 18.60
N LEU A 164 -1.38 8.11 17.94
CA LEU A 164 -2.66 8.59 18.45
C LEU A 164 -3.70 7.47 18.60
N PHE A 165 -3.51 6.38 17.86
CA PHE A 165 -4.36 5.20 17.87
C PHE A 165 -3.71 3.97 18.51
N GLY A 166 -2.63 4.17 19.30
CA GLY A 166 -1.93 3.08 19.99
C GLY A 166 -1.13 2.17 19.04
N LEU A 167 -0.74 2.68 17.89
CA LEU A 167 0.13 1.98 16.94
C LEU A 167 1.56 2.53 17.03
N GLU A 168 2.52 1.65 17.22
CA GLU A 168 3.94 1.95 17.09
C GLU A 168 4.38 1.80 15.64
N VAL A 169 5.10 2.79 15.12
CA VAL A 169 5.74 2.71 13.79
C VAL A 169 7.07 1.99 13.94
N ILE A 170 7.10 0.70 13.59
CA ILE A 170 8.31 -0.14 13.71
C ILE A 170 9.31 0.17 12.59
N LYS A 171 8.80 0.37 11.37
CA LYS A 171 9.63 0.61 10.20
C LYS A 171 8.84 1.34 9.13
N VAL A 172 9.50 2.28 8.46
CA VAL A 172 8.97 2.92 7.26
C VAL A 172 9.95 2.72 6.11
N ILE A 173 9.43 2.37 4.96
CA ILE A 173 10.19 2.22 3.71
C ILE A 173 9.60 3.17 2.68
N LYS A 174 10.45 4.02 2.13
CA LYS A 174 10.13 4.83 0.95
C LYS A 174 10.58 4.05 -0.28
N ALA A 175 9.63 3.66 -1.10
CA ALA A 175 9.85 2.91 -2.32
C ALA A 175 10.14 3.86 -3.49
N GLY A 176 11.34 3.79 -4.03
CA GLY A 176 11.83 4.64 -5.13
C GLY A 176 12.27 6.02 -4.68
N ASP A 177 12.92 6.72 -5.62
CA ASP A 177 13.35 8.09 -5.51
C ASP A 177 12.68 8.96 -6.59
N PHE A 178 13.04 10.24 -6.67
CA PHE A 178 12.54 11.16 -7.70
C PHE A 178 12.80 10.64 -9.13
N VAL A 179 13.91 9.96 -9.37
CA VAL A 179 14.23 9.38 -10.69
C VAL A 179 13.32 8.20 -10.99
N ASP A 180 13.02 7.32 -10.01
CA ASP A 180 12.08 6.22 -10.19
C ASP A 180 10.67 6.75 -10.51
N GLN A 181 10.24 7.80 -9.82
CA GLN A 181 8.97 8.48 -10.10
C GLN A 181 8.94 9.06 -11.52
N THR A 182 10.00 9.76 -11.92
CA THR A 182 10.14 10.32 -13.28
C THR A 182 10.07 9.23 -14.35
N ILE A 183 10.74 8.09 -14.12
CA ILE A 183 10.71 6.94 -15.04
C ILE A 183 9.30 6.36 -15.16
N GLN A 184 8.56 6.25 -14.05
CA GLN A 184 7.17 5.78 -14.06
C GLN A 184 6.27 6.70 -14.88
N GLU A 185 6.39 8.02 -14.70
CA GLU A 185 5.61 9.02 -15.42
C GLU A 185 5.92 9.01 -16.93
N PHE A 186 7.20 8.98 -17.28
CA PHE A 186 7.62 8.84 -18.68
C PHE A 186 7.17 7.51 -19.30
N GLY A 187 7.20 6.43 -18.53
CA GLY A 187 6.72 5.12 -18.97
C GLY A 187 5.23 5.14 -19.33
N LEU A 188 4.42 5.82 -18.52
CA LEU A 188 3.00 6.00 -18.79
C LEU A 188 2.79 6.86 -20.06
N PHE A 189 3.50 7.99 -20.18
CA PHE A 189 3.44 8.85 -21.35
C PHE A 189 3.86 8.10 -22.63
N ALA A 190 4.95 7.35 -22.59
CA ALA A 190 5.44 6.54 -23.70
C ALA A 190 4.44 5.44 -24.11
N SER A 191 3.69 4.87 -23.17
CA SER A 191 2.66 3.88 -23.47
C SER A 191 1.49 4.49 -24.25
N ILE A 192 1.07 5.70 -23.89
CA ILE A 192 0.02 6.46 -24.61
C ILE A 192 0.46 6.75 -26.04
N LEU A 193 1.72 7.13 -26.22
CA LEU A 193 2.28 7.42 -27.54
C LEU A 193 2.65 6.17 -28.35
N LYS A 194 2.42 4.95 -27.80
CA LYS A 194 2.79 3.66 -28.42
C LYS A 194 4.30 3.57 -28.74
N LEU A 195 5.14 4.28 -28.01
CA LEU A 195 6.61 4.30 -28.22
C LEU A 195 7.30 3.01 -27.72
N GLY A 196 6.51 2.05 -27.22
CA GLY A 196 6.92 0.71 -26.91
C GLY A 196 7.91 0.57 -25.73
N HIS A 197 8.35 -0.66 -25.50
CA HIS A 197 9.24 -1.00 -24.39
C HIS A 197 10.66 -0.41 -24.52
N ALA A 198 11.07 0.01 -25.72
CA ALA A 198 12.38 0.60 -25.99
C ALA A 198 12.61 1.87 -25.16
N THR A 199 11.59 2.74 -25.03
CA THR A 199 11.70 3.97 -24.24
C THR A 199 11.91 3.67 -22.75
N GLN A 200 11.20 2.70 -22.20
CA GLN A 200 11.40 2.30 -20.79
C GLN A 200 12.79 1.70 -20.57
N PHE A 201 13.32 0.97 -21.53
CA PHE A 201 14.68 0.41 -21.46
C PHE A 201 15.73 1.54 -21.46
N ILE A 202 15.60 2.52 -22.37
CA ILE A 202 16.49 3.67 -22.42
C ILE A 202 16.47 4.46 -21.11
N LEU A 203 15.28 4.75 -20.56
CA LEU A 203 15.14 5.46 -19.29
C LEU A 203 15.85 4.73 -18.13
N ARG A 204 15.83 3.40 -18.12
CA ARG A 204 16.55 2.62 -17.12
C ARG A 204 18.07 2.70 -17.24
N ILE A 205 18.58 2.77 -18.47
CA ILE A 205 20.02 2.92 -18.70
C ILE A 205 20.49 4.30 -18.24
N ILE A 206 19.70 5.36 -18.48
CA ILE A 206 20.06 6.72 -18.09
C ILE A 206 19.80 7.03 -16.62
N ALA A 207 18.97 6.24 -15.91
CA ALA A 207 18.62 6.47 -14.51
C ALA A 207 19.83 6.63 -13.56
N PRO A 208 20.91 5.84 -13.66
CA PRO A 208 22.10 6.04 -12.83
C PRO A 208 22.78 7.39 -13.10
N ILE A 209 22.74 7.88 -14.34
CA ILE A 209 23.30 9.19 -14.71
C ILE A 209 22.41 10.30 -14.13
N MET A 210 21.09 10.19 -14.30
CA MET A 210 20.13 11.14 -13.72
C MET A 210 20.33 11.28 -12.22
N ARG A 211 20.48 10.15 -11.48
CA ARG A 211 20.72 10.18 -10.03
C ARG A 211 22.02 10.90 -9.65
N LYS A 212 23.08 10.79 -10.48
CA LYS A 212 24.34 11.52 -10.23
C LYS A 212 24.21 13.03 -10.46
N LEU A 213 23.29 13.45 -11.33
CA LEU A 213 23.04 14.86 -11.64
C LEU A 213 22.08 15.52 -10.65
N CYS A 214 21.22 14.74 -9.98
CA CYS A 214 20.33 15.24 -8.95
C CYS A 214 21.05 15.42 -7.62
N ASN A 215 20.75 16.50 -6.91
CA ASN A 215 21.16 16.64 -5.51
C ASN A 215 20.36 15.70 -4.60
N LYS A 216 20.83 15.52 -3.37
CA LYS A 216 20.20 14.61 -2.40
C LYS A 216 18.77 15.04 -2.06
N GLU A 217 18.53 16.33 -1.87
CA GLU A 217 17.21 16.87 -1.52
C GLU A 217 16.17 16.55 -2.61
N LEU A 218 16.55 16.71 -3.90
CA LEU A 218 15.67 16.38 -5.00
C LEU A 218 15.40 14.86 -5.07
N LEU A 219 16.41 14.02 -4.88
CA LEU A 219 16.22 12.57 -4.88
C LEU A 219 15.27 12.13 -3.76
N GLU A 220 15.44 12.70 -2.55
CA GLU A 220 14.62 12.38 -1.39
C GLU A 220 13.19 12.93 -1.49
N SER A 221 12.94 13.99 -2.28
CA SER A 221 11.63 14.62 -2.44
C SER A 221 10.61 13.78 -3.18
N GLY A 222 11.04 12.83 -4.02
CA GLY A 222 10.20 11.96 -4.82
C GLY A 222 10.19 10.52 -4.32
N GLY A 223 9.31 9.73 -4.90
CA GLY A 223 9.17 8.29 -4.64
C GLY A 223 7.83 7.77 -5.13
N LEU A 224 7.68 6.48 -5.13
CA LEU A 224 6.50 5.81 -5.66
C LEU A 224 5.51 5.40 -4.57
N GLY A 225 6.02 4.98 -3.40
CA GLY A 225 5.18 4.52 -2.32
C GLY A 225 5.84 4.59 -0.95
N VAL A 226 5.02 4.46 0.07
CA VAL A 226 5.42 4.41 1.48
C VAL A 226 4.86 3.12 2.07
N TYR A 227 5.72 2.27 2.62
CA TYR A 227 5.36 1.00 3.25
C TYR A 227 5.66 1.09 4.72
N VAL A 228 4.66 0.90 5.54
CA VAL A 228 4.74 1.14 6.99
C VAL A 228 4.43 -0.13 7.76
N HIS A 229 5.37 -0.56 8.57
CA HIS A 229 5.16 -1.62 9.54
C HIS A 229 4.70 -1.01 10.85
N LEU A 230 3.52 -1.41 11.28
CA LEU A 230 2.86 -0.96 12.49
C LEU A 230 2.72 -2.12 13.48
N LYS A 231 2.80 -1.84 14.76
CA LYS A 231 2.53 -2.79 15.83
C LYS A 231 1.57 -2.17 16.84
N LYS A 232 0.50 -2.88 17.16
CA LYS A 232 -0.41 -2.46 18.22
C LYS A 232 0.25 -2.63 19.57
N GLN A 233 0.36 -1.54 20.31
CA GLN A 233 0.88 -1.56 21.66
C GLN A 233 -0.11 -2.26 22.60
N ALA A 234 0.41 -2.99 23.61
CA ALA A 234 -0.41 -3.40 24.70
C ALA A 234 -0.93 -2.13 25.42
N ASN A 235 -2.23 -2.05 25.69
CA ASN A 235 -2.73 -1.02 26.56
C ASN A 235 -1.96 -1.12 27.88
N LEU A 236 -1.01 -0.22 28.08
CA LEU A 236 -0.50 0.03 29.42
C LEU A 236 -1.69 0.63 30.15
N GLY A 237 -2.38 -0.22 30.95
CA GLY A 237 -3.53 0.20 31.74
C GLY A 237 -3.18 1.48 32.51
N ASN A 238 -3.98 2.53 32.29
CA ASN A 238 -4.03 3.67 33.16
C ASN A 238 -4.63 3.26 34.50
#